data_aafef58bf3af4a847feb59f54efd9a80
#
_entry.id   aafef58bf3af4a847feb59f54efd9a80
#
_cell.length_a   1.000
_cell.length_b   1.000
_cell.length_c   1.000
_cell.angle_alpha   90.00
_cell.angle_beta   90.00
_cell.angle_gamma   90.00
#
_symmetry.space_group_name_H-M   'P 1'
#
loop_
_entity.id
_entity.type
_entity.pdbx_description
1 polymer ?
#
loop_
_entity_poly.entity_id
_entity_poly.type
_entity_poly.pdbx_seq_one_letter_code
_entity_poly.pdbx_strand_id
1 'polypeptide(L)'
;DDDGYPIGTSEYGITNTNIAEEMYGKDRKNEKIRIPSNLSIIGTMNTSDQNVFTLDTAFQRRWDMRLIENDFANVDPTLADAEILDTTVTWRNFCVEINKIVVGNSARMTSAEDKRLGAYFVHLRDLKFNPDMGDLKEYDSLRKKESKELLTADEKTLIANIREAMRQNRKFPEKVIK
;
A
#
# COMPACT_ATOMS: atom_id res chain seq x y z
N ASP A 1 -16.01 3.08 -39.94
CA ASP A 1 -15.09 2.17 -40.62
C ASP A 1 -15.86 1.40 -41.68
N ASP A 2 -15.16 0.65 -42.49
CA ASP A 2 -15.75 -0.09 -43.65
C ASP A 2 -16.75 -1.17 -43.21
N ASP A 3 -16.69 -1.61 -41.95
CA ASP A 3 -17.61 -2.58 -41.35
C ASP A 3 -18.85 -1.93 -40.69
N GLY A 4 -19.03 -0.62 -40.87
CA GLY A 4 -20.18 0.14 -40.36
C GLY A 4 -20.14 0.45 -38.86
N TYR A 5 -18.98 0.31 -38.22
CA TYR A 5 -18.81 0.66 -36.82
C TYR A 5 -18.38 2.11 -36.64
N PRO A 6 -18.76 2.78 -35.54
CA PRO A 6 -18.31 4.13 -35.27
C PRO A 6 -16.78 4.19 -35.19
N ILE A 7 -16.18 5.11 -35.94
CA ILE A 7 -14.74 5.35 -35.90
C ILE A 7 -14.32 5.69 -34.47
N GLY A 8 -13.20 5.11 -34.03
CA GLY A 8 -12.67 5.35 -32.66
C GLY A 8 -13.37 4.53 -31.56
N THR A 9 -14.01 3.42 -31.95
CA THR A 9 -14.54 2.45 -30.97
C THR A 9 -13.90 1.07 -31.14
N SER A 10 -14.12 0.18 -30.17
CA SER A 10 -13.63 -1.19 -30.23
C SER A 10 -14.24 -1.96 -31.40
N GLU A 11 -13.46 -2.80 -32.06
CA GLU A 11 -13.89 -3.71 -33.11
C GLU A 11 -14.97 -4.69 -32.60
N TYR A 12 -14.75 -5.25 -31.39
CA TYR A 12 -15.69 -6.16 -30.75
C TYR A 12 -16.63 -5.44 -29.80
N GLY A 13 -17.91 -5.79 -29.87
CA GLY A 13 -18.93 -5.28 -28.96
C GLY A 13 -19.17 -6.23 -27.78
N ILE A 14 -19.44 -5.65 -26.62
CA ILE A 14 -19.80 -6.35 -25.38
C ILE A 14 -21.31 -6.46 -25.28
N THR A 15 -21.83 -7.65 -25.01
CA THR A 15 -23.25 -7.85 -24.73
C THR A 15 -23.53 -7.75 -23.26
N ASN A 16 -24.22 -6.68 -22.84
CA ASN A 16 -24.70 -6.49 -21.47
C ASN A 16 -25.97 -5.64 -21.52
N THR A 17 -27.10 -6.28 -21.31
CA THR A 17 -28.42 -5.64 -21.42
C THR A 17 -28.65 -4.51 -20.44
N ASN A 18 -28.15 -4.65 -19.20
CA ASN A 18 -28.31 -3.63 -18.17
C ASN A 18 -27.54 -2.35 -18.50
N ILE A 19 -26.28 -2.50 -18.92
CA ILE A 19 -25.45 -1.36 -19.31
C ILE A 19 -25.98 -0.75 -20.62
N ALA A 20 -26.41 -1.57 -21.57
CA ALA A 20 -26.98 -1.08 -22.83
C ALA A 20 -28.30 -0.32 -22.59
N GLU A 21 -29.15 -0.77 -21.68
CA GLU A 21 -30.36 -0.07 -21.30
C GLU A 21 -30.06 1.30 -20.68
N GLU A 22 -29.06 1.37 -19.81
CA GLU A 22 -28.64 2.63 -19.17
C GLU A 22 -28.02 3.61 -20.18
N MET A 23 -27.20 3.11 -21.11
CA MET A 23 -26.52 3.95 -22.10
C MET A 23 -27.42 4.38 -23.27
N TYR A 24 -28.25 3.49 -23.74
CA TYR A 24 -28.99 3.66 -25.00
C TYR A 24 -30.52 3.73 -24.84
N GLY A 25 -31.01 3.43 -23.63
CA GLY A 25 -32.43 3.35 -23.32
C GLY A 25 -33.04 1.95 -23.55
N LYS A 26 -34.27 1.76 -23.02
CA LYS A 26 -34.96 0.46 -22.97
C LYS A 26 -35.14 -0.21 -24.32
N ASP A 27 -35.40 0.59 -25.35
CA ASP A 27 -35.64 0.10 -26.69
C ASP A 27 -34.39 -0.45 -27.36
N ARG A 28 -33.22 -0.07 -26.89
CA ARG A 28 -31.89 -0.43 -27.42
C ARG A 28 -31.05 -1.31 -26.48
N LYS A 29 -31.65 -1.91 -25.46
CA LYS A 29 -30.98 -2.75 -24.46
C LYS A 29 -30.25 -3.98 -25.01
N ASN A 30 -30.53 -4.39 -26.22
CA ASN A 30 -29.87 -5.52 -26.88
C ASN A 30 -28.72 -5.10 -27.81
N GLU A 31 -28.46 -3.81 -27.91
CA GLU A 31 -27.33 -3.33 -28.70
C GLU A 31 -26.00 -3.64 -28.02
N LYS A 32 -24.99 -3.93 -28.83
CA LYS A 32 -23.65 -4.17 -28.35
C LYS A 32 -23.00 -2.86 -27.92
N ILE A 33 -22.43 -2.87 -26.71
CA ILE A 33 -21.67 -1.77 -26.18
C ILE A 33 -20.26 -1.83 -26.76
N ARG A 34 -19.76 -0.70 -27.24
CA ARG A 34 -18.41 -0.56 -27.77
C ARG A 34 -17.59 0.37 -26.89
N ILE A 35 -16.35 -0.01 -26.66
CA ILE A 35 -15.43 0.79 -25.85
C ILE A 35 -14.87 1.91 -26.74
N PRO A 36 -15.01 3.19 -26.35
CA PRO A 36 -14.45 4.29 -27.11
C PRO A 36 -12.92 4.35 -26.99
N SER A 37 -12.24 4.86 -28.02
CA SER A 37 -10.77 4.93 -28.09
C SER A 37 -10.13 5.84 -27.04
N ASN A 38 -10.89 6.73 -26.45
CA ASN A 38 -10.43 7.62 -25.38
C ASN A 38 -10.62 7.04 -23.96
N LEU A 39 -11.04 5.77 -23.83
CA LEU A 39 -11.16 5.08 -22.55
C LEU A 39 -9.84 4.39 -22.20
N SER A 40 -9.29 4.71 -21.05
CA SER A 40 -8.19 3.96 -20.44
C SER A 40 -8.69 3.13 -19.28
N ILE A 41 -8.32 1.85 -19.25
CA ILE A 41 -8.67 0.94 -18.16
C ILE A 41 -7.40 0.65 -17.37
N ILE A 42 -7.41 0.97 -16.08
CA ILE A 42 -6.30 0.72 -15.17
C ILE A 42 -6.80 -0.28 -14.13
N GLY A 43 -6.08 -1.38 -13.98
CA GLY A 43 -6.37 -2.41 -13.00
C GLY A 43 -5.16 -2.68 -12.10
N THR A 44 -5.40 -3.06 -10.88
CA THR A 44 -4.38 -3.57 -9.96
C THR A 44 -4.71 -5.00 -9.61
N MET A 45 -3.69 -5.83 -9.47
CA MET A 45 -3.87 -7.21 -9.07
C MET A 45 -2.75 -7.64 -8.12
N ASN A 46 -3.05 -8.57 -7.24
CA ASN A 46 -2.05 -9.28 -6.48
C ASN A 46 -1.55 -10.46 -7.33
N THR A 47 -0.23 -10.52 -7.55
CA THR A 47 0.37 -11.57 -8.41
C THR A 47 0.49 -12.92 -7.72
N SER A 48 0.28 -12.97 -6.42
CA SER A 48 0.65 -14.08 -5.55
C SER A 48 -0.49 -14.77 -4.84
N ASP A 49 -1.71 -14.44 -5.20
CA ASP A 49 -2.88 -15.07 -4.59
C ASP A 49 -2.90 -16.57 -4.94
N GLN A 50 -2.49 -17.40 -3.99
CA GLN A 50 -2.36 -18.85 -4.16
C GLN A 50 -3.68 -19.58 -4.45
N ASN A 51 -4.80 -18.89 -4.26
CA ASN A 51 -6.15 -19.43 -4.46
C ASN A 51 -6.83 -18.90 -5.75
N VAL A 52 -6.14 -18.09 -6.53
CA VAL A 52 -6.66 -17.57 -7.81
C VAL A 52 -5.88 -18.24 -8.93
N PHE A 53 -6.61 -18.71 -9.94
CA PHE A 53 -6.00 -19.25 -11.15
C PHE A 53 -4.99 -18.25 -11.73
N THR A 54 -3.82 -18.75 -12.11
CA THR A 54 -2.85 -17.94 -12.85
C THR A 54 -3.53 -17.32 -14.06
N LEU A 55 -3.33 -16.02 -14.25
CA LEU A 55 -3.89 -15.34 -15.42
C LEU A 55 -3.44 -16.05 -16.70
N ASP A 56 -4.41 -16.40 -17.52
CA ASP A 56 -4.16 -16.94 -18.84
C ASP A 56 -3.27 -16.00 -19.67
N THR A 57 -2.33 -16.58 -20.41
CA THR A 57 -1.44 -15.84 -21.31
C THR A 57 -2.19 -14.99 -22.34
N ALA A 58 -3.35 -15.45 -22.78
CA ALA A 58 -4.22 -14.70 -23.69
C ALA A 58 -4.79 -13.43 -23.01
N PHE A 59 -5.09 -13.47 -21.72
CA PHE A 59 -5.47 -12.30 -20.94
C PHE A 59 -4.30 -11.34 -20.75
N GLN A 60 -3.13 -11.86 -20.36
CA GLN A 60 -1.95 -11.04 -20.12
C GLN A 60 -1.52 -10.23 -21.35
N ARG A 61 -1.61 -10.81 -22.55
CA ARG A 61 -1.25 -10.13 -23.82
C ARG A 61 -2.11 -8.92 -24.15
N ARG A 62 -3.23 -8.74 -23.48
CA ARG A 62 -4.15 -7.61 -23.72
C ARG A 62 -3.88 -6.42 -22.81
N TRP A 63 -2.89 -6.52 -21.92
CA TRP A 63 -2.57 -5.51 -20.91
C TRP A 63 -1.10 -5.11 -20.99
N ASP A 64 -0.85 -3.84 -20.81
CA ASP A 64 0.49 -3.34 -20.49
C ASP A 64 0.76 -3.59 -19.02
N MET A 65 1.41 -4.71 -18.73
CA MET A 65 1.68 -5.15 -17.36
C MET A 65 2.89 -4.39 -16.79
N ARG A 66 2.71 -3.82 -15.61
CA ARG A 66 3.80 -3.19 -14.86
C ARG A 66 3.91 -3.80 -13.47
N LEU A 67 5.06 -4.35 -13.17
CA LEU A 67 5.38 -4.80 -11.81
C LEU A 67 5.66 -3.58 -10.93
N ILE A 68 5.00 -3.52 -9.78
CA ILE A 68 5.33 -2.59 -8.71
C ILE A 68 6.21 -3.35 -7.73
N GLU A 69 7.49 -2.99 -7.69
CA GLU A 69 8.44 -3.66 -6.81
C GLU A 69 8.18 -3.30 -5.35
N ASN A 70 8.34 -4.28 -4.48
CA ASN A 70 8.24 -4.10 -3.03
C ASN A 70 9.60 -3.65 -2.48
N ASP A 71 9.98 -2.42 -2.79
CA ASP A 71 11.21 -1.78 -2.32
C ASP A 71 10.93 -0.41 -1.66
N PHE A 72 11.99 0.24 -1.20
CA PHE A 72 11.92 1.56 -0.59
C PHE A 72 12.47 2.69 -1.48
N ALA A 73 12.74 2.42 -2.79
CA ALA A 73 13.39 3.40 -3.67
C ALA A 73 12.54 4.66 -3.87
N ASN A 74 11.22 4.49 -3.97
CA ASN A 74 10.28 5.57 -4.23
C ASN A 74 9.34 5.86 -3.04
N VAL A 75 9.68 5.39 -1.84
CA VAL A 75 8.90 5.63 -0.63
C VAL A 75 9.24 6.97 -0.02
N ASP A 76 8.23 7.71 0.42
CA ASP A 76 8.42 8.99 1.12
C ASP A 76 9.40 8.80 2.29
N PRO A 77 10.50 9.56 2.32
CA PRO A 77 11.48 9.49 3.41
C PRO A 77 10.86 9.70 4.80
N THR A 78 9.81 10.51 4.89
CA THR A 78 9.07 10.75 6.15
C THR A 78 8.55 9.46 6.76
N LEU A 79 8.10 8.51 5.93
CA LEU A 79 7.65 7.19 6.38
C LEU A 79 8.83 6.23 6.46
N ALA A 80 9.65 6.16 5.40
CA ALA A 80 10.72 5.18 5.27
C ALA A 80 11.77 5.27 6.40
N ASP A 81 12.15 6.50 6.74
CA ASP A 81 13.19 6.78 7.72
C ASP A 81 12.59 7.13 9.11
N ALA A 82 11.28 6.94 9.28
CA ALA A 82 10.64 7.08 10.58
C ALA A 82 11.12 6.01 11.54
N GLU A 83 11.56 6.43 12.73
CA GLU A 83 11.92 5.52 13.80
C GLU A 83 10.68 4.82 14.37
N ILE A 84 10.81 3.53 14.66
CA ILE A 84 9.74 2.71 15.23
C ILE A 84 9.66 3.01 16.74
N LEU A 85 8.56 3.59 17.16
CA LEU A 85 8.30 3.94 18.55
C LEU A 85 9.48 4.78 19.13
N ASP A 86 10.04 4.38 20.26
CA ASP A 86 11.18 5.02 20.90
C ASP A 86 12.51 4.26 20.65
N THR A 87 12.65 3.66 19.49
CA THR A 87 13.87 2.98 19.08
C THR A 87 14.66 3.82 18.08
N THR A 88 15.89 3.43 17.80
CA THR A 88 16.73 3.99 16.72
C THR A 88 16.56 3.24 15.39
N VAL A 89 15.66 2.26 15.34
CA VAL A 89 15.42 1.45 14.17
C VAL A 89 14.39 2.13 13.28
N THR A 90 14.76 2.45 12.04
CA THR A 90 13.83 3.02 11.07
C THR A 90 12.93 1.93 10.47
N TRP A 91 11.77 2.34 9.97
CA TRP A 91 10.84 1.44 9.30
C TRP A 91 11.50 0.72 8.11
N ARG A 92 12.28 1.43 7.31
CA ARG A 92 13.06 0.86 6.20
C ARG A 92 13.98 -0.25 6.68
N ASN A 93 14.82 0.02 7.68
CA ASN A 93 15.78 -0.96 8.18
C ASN A 93 15.08 -2.18 8.77
N PHE A 94 14.01 -1.98 9.51
CA PHE A 94 13.20 -3.07 10.04
C PHE A 94 12.64 -3.96 8.93
N CYS A 95 12.01 -3.37 7.90
CA CYS A 95 11.47 -4.13 6.77
C CYS A 95 12.55 -4.91 6.03
N VAL A 96 13.70 -4.28 5.78
CA VAL A 96 14.82 -4.95 5.08
C VAL A 96 15.28 -6.17 5.85
N GLU A 97 15.47 -6.06 7.15
CA GLU A 97 15.96 -7.19 7.96
C GLU A 97 14.90 -8.30 8.12
N ILE A 98 13.65 -7.94 8.39
CA ILE A 98 12.55 -8.93 8.47
C ILE A 98 12.36 -9.62 7.13
N ASN A 99 12.39 -8.90 6.02
CA ASN A 99 12.22 -9.48 4.69
C ASN A 99 13.38 -10.44 4.33
N LYS A 100 14.60 -10.18 4.77
CA LYS A 100 15.71 -11.14 4.65
C LYS A 100 15.42 -12.45 5.39
N ILE A 101 14.87 -12.35 6.60
CA ILE A 101 14.51 -13.53 7.41
C ILE A 101 13.37 -14.30 6.73
N VAL A 102 12.34 -13.59 6.25
CA VAL A 102 11.19 -14.20 5.57
C VAL A 102 11.64 -14.95 4.32
N VAL A 103 12.47 -14.33 3.48
CA VAL A 103 13.00 -14.97 2.26
C VAL A 103 13.96 -16.09 2.60
N GLY A 104 14.87 -15.90 3.55
CA GLY A 104 15.84 -16.92 3.95
C GLY A 104 15.21 -18.20 4.51
N ASN A 105 14.16 -18.07 5.31
CA ASN A 105 13.42 -19.20 5.87
C ASN A 105 12.47 -19.87 4.85
N SER A 106 12.18 -19.19 3.74
CA SER A 106 11.22 -19.64 2.72
C SER A 106 11.88 -20.34 1.51
N ALA A 107 13.16 -20.70 1.59
CA ALA A 107 13.92 -21.33 0.51
C ALA A 107 13.29 -22.63 -0.07
N ARG A 108 12.24 -23.15 0.58
CA ARG A 108 11.44 -24.29 0.12
C ARG A 108 10.05 -23.91 -0.39
N MET A 109 9.69 -22.62 -0.41
CA MET A 109 8.36 -22.15 -0.80
C MET A 109 8.46 -21.27 -2.06
N THR A 110 7.67 -21.59 -3.06
CA THR A 110 7.60 -20.90 -4.37
C THR A 110 7.06 -19.46 -4.30
N SER A 111 6.65 -18.95 -3.13
CA SER A 111 6.04 -17.64 -2.97
C SER A 111 6.57 -16.86 -1.77
N ALA A 112 7.90 -16.83 -1.57
CA ALA A 112 8.52 -16.06 -0.49
C ALA A 112 8.36 -14.54 -0.68
N GLU A 113 8.31 -14.08 -1.92
CA GLU A 113 8.15 -12.68 -2.29
C GLU A 113 6.85 -12.08 -1.73
N ASP A 114 5.78 -12.86 -1.71
CA ASP A 114 4.44 -12.43 -1.30
C ASP A 114 4.27 -12.23 0.20
N LYS A 115 5.19 -12.81 0.96
CA LYS A 115 5.19 -12.71 2.43
C LYS A 115 6.02 -11.55 2.94
N ARG A 116 6.68 -10.82 2.05
CA ARG A 116 7.48 -9.67 2.44
C ARG A 116 6.60 -8.52 2.91
N LEU A 117 7.06 -7.84 3.96
CA LEU A 117 6.44 -6.60 4.40
C LEU A 117 6.65 -5.52 3.34
N GLY A 118 5.55 -4.90 2.90
CA GLY A 118 5.58 -3.75 2.02
C GLY A 118 5.82 -2.45 2.78
N ALA A 119 6.41 -1.47 2.11
CA ALA A 119 6.72 -0.18 2.70
C ALA A 119 5.49 0.54 3.29
N TYR A 120 4.33 0.39 2.65
CA TYR A 120 3.06 1.01 3.07
C TYR A 120 2.18 0.10 3.95
N PHE A 121 2.75 -0.96 4.50
CA PHE A 121 2.04 -1.85 5.41
C PHE A 121 1.61 -1.15 6.70
N VAL A 122 2.35 -0.12 7.10
CA VAL A 122 2.06 0.74 8.24
C VAL A 122 1.92 2.20 7.82
N HIS A 123 1.22 2.98 8.62
CA HIS A 123 1.21 4.44 8.50
C HIS A 123 2.18 5.06 9.50
N LEU A 124 2.61 6.29 9.27
CA LEU A 124 3.50 7.03 10.17
C LEU A 124 2.97 7.07 11.62
N ARG A 125 1.66 7.22 11.79
CA ARG A 125 0.98 7.19 13.09
C ARG A 125 1.12 5.86 13.84
N ASP A 126 1.27 4.76 13.12
CA ASP A 126 1.43 3.43 13.72
C ASP A 126 2.85 3.25 14.27
N LEU A 127 3.82 3.94 13.70
CA LEU A 127 5.24 3.90 14.11
C LEU A 127 5.53 4.78 15.32
N LYS A 128 4.94 5.98 15.36
CA LYS A 128 5.30 7.01 16.32
C LYS A 128 4.18 7.35 17.32
N PHE A 129 2.95 6.91 17.09
CA PHE A 129 1.77 7.50 17.72
C PHE A 129 1.00 6.53 18.59
N ASN A 130 0.76 6.93 19.84
CA ASN A 130 -0.43 6.51 20.59
C ASN A 130 -1.48 7.62 20.40
N PRO A 131 -2.66 7.34 19.83
CA PRO A 131 -3.68 8.36 19.56
C PRO A 131 -4.16 9.10 20.81
N ASP A 132 -3.90 8.54 21.99
CA ASP A 132 -4.29 9.13 23.28
C ASP A 132 -3.26 10.13 23.84
N MET A 133 -2.14 10.37 23.14
CA MET A 133 -0.97 11.08 23.68
C MET A 133 -0.64 12.42 23.01
N GLY A 134 -1.53 13.02 22.24
CA GLY A 134 -1.28 14.35 21.69
C GLY A 134 -0.27 14.44 20.54
N ASP A 135 0.28 15.60 20.30
CA ASP A 135 0.95 15.98 19.06
C ASP A 135 2.38 15.44 18.98
N LEU A 136 2.73 14.74 17.89
CA LEU A 136 4.09 14.37 17.48
C LEU A 136 5.09 15.53 17.54
N LYS A 137 4.63 16.76 17.26
CA LYS A 137 5.47 17.97 17.30
C LYS A 137 6.01 18.26 18.69
N GLU A 138 5.21 18.00 19.72
CA GLU A 138 5.64 18.18 21.11
C GLU A 138 6.75 17.18 21.46
N TYR A 139 6.57 15.92 21.11
CA TYR A 139 7.61 14.89 21.33
C TYR A 139 8.90 15.19 20.58
N ASP A 140 8.83 15.56 19.30
CA ASP A 140 10.01 15.93 18.53
C ASP A 140 10.72 17.18 19.07
N SER A 141 9.95 18.14 19.62
CA SER A 141 10.51 19.29 20.31
C SER A 141 11.26 18.91 21.59
N LEU A 142 10.67 18.04 22.41
CA LEU A 142 11.28 17.53 23.62
C LEU A 142 12.54 16.71 23.34
N ARG A 143 12.55 15.86 22.31
CA ARG A 143 13.75 15.12 21.89
C ARG A 143 14.90 16.05 21.47
N LYS A 144 14.59 17.14 20.74
CA LYS A 144 15.60 18.15 20.37
C LYS A 144 16.19 18.88 21.57
N LYS A 145 15.38 19.15 22.60
CA LYS A 145 15.86 19.73 23.86
C LYS A 145 16.68 18.73 24.67
N GLU A 146 16.25 17.47 24.70
CA GLU A 146 16.96 16.40 25.39
C GLU A 146 18.37 16.20 24.81
N SER A 147 18.52 16.17 23.49
CA SER A 147 19.83 16.03 22.82
C SER A 147 20.79 17.18 23.11
N LYS A 148 20.28 18.31 23.60
CA LYS A 148 21.05 19.49 24.01
C LYS A 148 21.15 19.65 25.52
N GLU A 149 20.67 18.68 26.30
CA GLU A 149 20.60 18.73 27.79
C GLU A 149 19.81 19.92 28.35
N LEU A 150 18.83 20.43 27.60
CA LEU A 150 18.05 21.63 27.93
C LEU A 150 16.65 21.33 28.50
N LEU A 151 16.37 20.09 28.92
CA LEU A 151 15.09 19.72 29.50
C LEU A 151 14.93 20.17 30.92
N THR A 152 13.80 20.83 31.25
CA THR A 152 13.37 21.08 32.62
C THR A 152 12.92 19.78 33.31
N ALA A 153 12.72 19.81 34.63
CA ALA A 153 12.24 18.64 35.39
C ALA A 153 10.87 18.15 34.90
N ASP A 154 9.95 19.09 34.63
CA ASP A 154 8.62 18.77 34.14
C ASP A 154 8.67 18.19 32.72
N GLU A 155 9.51 18.75 31.85
CA GLU A 155 9.70 18.23 30.48
C GLU A 155 10.34 16.83 30.47
N LYS A 156 11.22 16.53 31.42
CA LYS A 156 11.78 15.16 31.61
C LYS A 156 10.70 14.18 32.02
N THR A 157 9.80 14.58 32.90
CA THR A 157 8.64 13.74 33.25
C THR A 157 7.70 13.54 32.10
N LEU A 158 7.42 14.60 31.33
CA LEU A 158 6.54 14.54 30.17
C LEU A 158 7.10 13.61 29.08
N ILE A 159 8.37 13.74 28.72
CA ILE A 159 8.97 12.87 27.70
C ILE A 159 9.02 11.41 28.15
N ALA A 160 9.23 11.16 29.45
CA ALA A 160 9.19 9.81 30.01
C ALA A 160 7.78 9.19 29.90
N ASN A 161 6.74 9.97 30.20
CA ASN A 161 5.34 9.53 30.07
C ASN A 161 4.98 9.24 28.60
N ILE A 162 5.43 10.10 27.68
CA ILE A 162 5.21 9.90 26.23
C ILE A 162 5.90 8.61 25.77
N ARG A 163 7.15 8.35 26.20
CA ARG A 163 7.86 7.11 25.86
C ARG A 163 7.19 5.87 26.42
N GLU A 164 6.70 5.94 27.63
CA GLU A 164 6.00 4.80 28.24
C GLU A 164 4.70 4.48 27.47
N ALA A 165 3.96 5.50 27.09
CA ALA A 165 2.77 5.28 26.29
C ALA A 165 3.08 4.81 24.86
N MET A 166 4.19 5.23 24.25
CA MET A 166 4.66 4.67 22.98
C MET A 166 4.98 3.17 23.10
N ARG A 167 5.60 2.75 24.21
CA ARG A 167 5.87 1.31 24.47
C ARG A 167 4.59 0.51 24.63
N GLN A 168 3.55 1.12 25.18
CA GLN A 168 2.23 0.50 25.34
C GLN A 168 1.41 0.53 24.06
N ASN A 169 1.89 1.20 23.00
CA ASN A 169 1.19 1.23 21.70
C ASN A 169 1.23 -0.15 21.03
N ARG A 170 0.12 -0.85 21.06
CA ARG A 170 -0.03 -2.19 20.46
C ARG A 170 -0.29 -2.17 18.96
N LYS A 171 -0.54 -1.02 18.35
CA LYS A 171 -0.92 -0.94 16.93
C LYS A 171 0.17 -1.45 16.00
N PHE A 172 1.43 -1.08 16.26
CA PHE A 172 2.54 -1.58 15.46
C PHE A 172 2.74 -3.10 15.62
N PRO A 173 2.88 -3.67 16.84
CA PRO A 173 2.95 -5.12 17.01
C PRO A 173 1.74 -5.87 16.43
N GLU A 174 0.54 -5.37 16.62
CA GLU A 174 -0.67 -6.01 16.09
C GLU A 174 -0.72 -6.07 14.57
N LYS A 175 -0.16 -5.09 13.88
CA LYS A 175 -0.08 -5.09 12.41
C LYS A 175 1.03 -5.97 11.86
N VAL A 176 2.17 -6.02 12.55
CA VAL A 176 3.40 -6.60 11.99
C VAL A 176 3.64 -8.02 12.48
N ILE A 177 3.17 -8.37 13.69
CA ILE A 177 3.49 -9.65 14.35
C ILE A 177 2.36 -10.69 14.21
N LYS A 178 1.17 -10.30 13.75
CA LYS A 178 0.10 -11.25 13.41
C LYS A 178 0.41 -12.00 12.13
#